data_40bb279a9302791672892e4f90b59930
#
_entry.id   40bb279a9302791672892e4f90b59930
#
_cell.length_a   1.000
_cell.length_b   1.000
_cell.length_c   1.000
_cell.angle_alpha   90.00
_cell.angle_beta   90.00
_cell.angle_gamma   90.00
#
_symmetry.space_group_name_H-M   'P 1'
#
loop_
_entity.id
_entity.type
_entity.pdbx_description
1 polymer ?
#
loop_
_entity_poly.entity_id
_entity_poly.type
_entity_poly.pdbx_seq_one_letter_code
_entity_poly.pdbx_strand_id
1 'polypeptide(L)'
;CILGGGRGFALGPLQARPGQAAVLEILRNAAELYPFLKGAQAIRTWSGTEGYLPDHEPVIGPSSTRPGLLHGFGFAGAGFQLGPAVGEALAEIVCEGASRQPIEAFSIRRFQA
;
A
#
# COMPACT_ATOMS: atom_id res chain seq x y z
N CYS A 1 -3.97 -20.56 -0.35
CA CYS A 1 -2.97 -19.71 -0.99
C CYS A 1 -3.63 -18.43 -1.48
N ILE A 2 -2.95 -17.29 -1.37
CA ILE A 2 -3.35 -16.00 -1.91
C ILE A 2 -2.27 -15.57 -2.91
N LEU A 3 -2.70 -15.16 -4.10
CA LEU A 3 -1.84 -14.68 -5.17
C LEU A 3 -2.22 -13.23 -5.49
N GLY A 4 -1.24 -12.37 -5.67
CA GLY A 4 -1.46 -10.96 -5.95
C GLY A 4 -0.46 -10.39 -6.96
N GLY A 5 -0.72 -9.16 -7.42
CA GLY A 5 0.22 -8.40 -8.24
C GLY A 5 -0.32 -7.85 -9.56
N GLY A 6 -1.56 -8.09 -9.93
CA GLY A 6 -2.14 -7.54 -11.15
C GLY A 6 -2.78 -6.16 -10.96
N ARG A 7 -3.11 -5.50 -12.07
CA ARG A 7 -3.90 -4.27 -12.06
C ARG A 7 -5.37 -4.57 -12.28
N GLY A 8 -6.25 -3.88 -11.55
CA GLY A 8 -7.70 -3.89 -11.74
C GLY A 8 -8.19 -2.66 -12.51
N PHE A 9 -9.50 -2.55 -12.63
CA PHE A 9 -10.18 -1.39 -13.21
C PHE A 9 -10.85 -0.59 -12.10
N ALA A 10 -10.57 0.71 -12.03
CA ALA A 10 -11.32 1.63 -11.18
C ALA A 10 -12.71 1.87 -11.81
N LEU A 11 -13.76 1.69 -11.02
CA LEU A 11 -15.13 2.03 -11.35
C LEU A 11 -15.59 3.32 -10.70
N GLY A 12 -14.79 3.82 -9.76
CA GLY A 12 -15.01 5.02 -8.97
C GLY A 12 -13.91 5.15 -7.91
N PRO A 13 -13.94 6.19 -7.08
CA PRO A 13 -12.88 6.47 -6.11
C PRO A 13 -12.71 5.38 -5.05
N LEU A 14 -13.76 4.60 -4.77
CA LEU A 14 -13.74 3.54 -3.76
C LEU A 14 -14.12 2.17 -4.33
N GLN A 15 -14.24 2.04 -5.65
CA GLN A 15 -14.67 0.79 -6.29
C GLN A 15 -13.66 0.37 -7.36
N ALA A 16 -13.24 -0.88 -7.28
CA ALA A 16 -12.38 -1.49 -8.27
C ALA A 16 -12.86 -2.92 -8.60
N ARG A 17 -12.51 -3.39 -9.80
CA ARG A 17 -12.71 -4.78 -10.22
C ARG A 17 -11.41 -5.38 -10.72
N PRO A 18 -11.14 -6.68 -10.43
CA PRO A 18 -10.00 -7.36 -11.03
C PRO A 18 -10.18 -7.44 -12.55
N GLY A 19 -9.11 -7.19 -13.28
CA GLY A 19 -9.06 -7.41 -14.72
C GLY A 19 -8.90 -8.90 -15.03
N GLN A 20 -9.69 -9.44 -15.96
CA GLN A 20 -9.59 -10.86 -16.34
C GLN A 20 -8.18 -11.22 -16.83
N ALA A 21 -7.58 -10.40 -17.67
CA ALA A 21 -6.22 -10.61 -18.18
C ALA A 21 -5.19 -10.67 -17.05
N ALA A 22 -5.27 -9.74 -16.08
CA ALA A 22 -4.39 -9.71 -14.93
C ALA A 22 -4.56 -10.96 -14.03
N VAL A 23 -5.79 -11.43 -13.83
CA VAL A 23 -6.06 -12.66 -13.07
C VAL A 23 -5.42 -13.87 -13.76
N LEU A 24 -5.60 -14.01 -15.08
CA LEU A 24 -5.02 -15.11 -15.84
C LEU A 24 -3.49 -15.07 -15.84
N GLU A 25 -2.90 -13.88 -15.94
CA GLU A 25 -1.46 -13.70 -15.86
C GLU A 25 -0.90 -14.11 -14.49
N ILE A 26 -1.53 -13.68 -13.39
CA ILE A 26 -1.14 -14.08 -12.03
C ILE A 26 -1.20 -15.60 -11.86
N LEU A 27 -2.28 -16.23 -12.33
CA LEU A 27 -2.45 -17.68 -12.22
C LEU A 27 -1.39 -18.45 -13.04
N ARG A 28 -1.09 -17.96 -14.26
CA ARG A 28 -0.04 -18.55 -15.10
C ARG A 28 1.33 -18.46 -14.43
N ASN A 29 1.72 -17.25 -14.00
CA ASN A 29 3.01 -17.01 -13.36
C ASN A 29 3.16 -17.85 -12.07
N ALA A 30 2.08 -17.94 -11.29
CA ALA A 30 2.07 -18.79 -10.10
C ALA A 30 2.25 -20.28 -10.42
N ALA A 31 1.60 -20.77 -11.49
CA ALA A 31 1.73 -22.16 -11.91
C ALA A 31 3.12 -22.50 -12.51
N GLU A 32 3.81 -21.50 -13.08
CA GLU A 32 5.20 -21.63 -13.54
C GLU A 32 6.16 -21.71 -12.35
N LEU A 33 6.02 -20.80 -11.36
CA LEU A 33 6.87 -20.78 -10.16
C LEU A 33 6.58 -21.96 -9.21
N TYR A 34 5.33 -22.35 -9.13
CA TYR A 34 4.85 -23.39 -8.22
C TYR A 34 4.01 -24.42 -8.99
N PRO A 35 4.63 -25.41 -9.65
CA PRO A 35 3.96 -26.37 -10.54
C PRO A 35 2.79 -27.12 -9.91
N PHE A 36 2.77 -27.32 -8.59
CA PHE A 36 1.66 -27.96 -7.87
C PHE A 36 0.36 -27.15 -7.93
N LEU A 37 0.42 -25.86 -8.26
CA LEU A 37 -0.77 -25.00 -8.42
C LEU A 37 -1.49 -25.19 -9.75
N LYS A 38 -0.95 -25.92 -10.71
CA LYS A 38 -1.59 -26.16 -12.03
C LYS A 38 -2.98 -26.78 -11.94
N GLY A 39 -3.24 -27.57 -10.90
CA GLY A 39 -4.55 -28.18 -10.64
C GLY A 39 -5.44 -27.39 -9.67
N ALA A 40 -4.97 -26.25 -9.17
CA ALA A 40 -5.73 -25.47 -8.18
C ALA A 40 -6.86 -24.70 -8.86
N GLN A 41 -7.98 -24.57 -8.14
CA GLN A 41 -9.11 -23.77 -8.57
C GLN A 41 -9.09 -22.39 -7.90
N ALA A 42 -9.27 -21.33 -8.68
CA ALA A 42 -9.47 -20.00 -8.15
C ALA A 42 -10.91 -19.91 -7.59
N ILE A 43 -11.03 -19.78 -6.26
CA ILE A 43 -12.32 -19.71 -5.58
C ILE A 43 -12.81 -18.29 -5.38
N ARG A 44 -11.93 -17.28 -5.46
CA ARG A 44 -12.27 -15.88 -5.29
C ARG A 44 -11.20 -14.98 -5.89
N THR A 45 -11.64 -13.89 -6.50
CA THR A 45 -10.80 -12.77 -6.92
C THR A 45 -11.35 -11.47 -6.34
N TRP A 46 -10.47 -10.52 -6.03
CA TRP A 46 -10.85 -9.19 -5.58
C TRP A 46 -9.79 -8.18 -6.00
N SER A 47 -10.13 -6.92 -5.93
CA SER A 47 -9.21 -5.79 -6.08
C SER A 47 -9.55 -4.72 -5.05
N GLY A 48 -8.59 -3.87 -4.75
CA GLY A 48 -8.72 -2.71 -3.90
C GLY A 48 -8.26 -1.45 -4.63
N THR A 49 -8.60 -0.29 -4.07
CA THR A 49 -8.11 1.00 -4.53
C THR A 49 -6.88 1.37 -3.70
N GLU A 50 -5.83 1.82 -4.36
CA GLU A 50 -4.61 2.30 -3.72
C GLU A 50 -4.54 3.83 -3.80
N GLY A 51 -4.03 4.45 -2.73
CA GLY A 51 -3.76 5.88 -2.70
C GLY A 51 -2.37 6.18 -3.24
N TYR A 52 -2.31 7.01 -4.29
CA TYR A 52 -1.07 7.51 -4.86
C TYR A 52 -0.96 9.00 -4.61
N LEU A 53 0.25 9.46 -4.27
CA LEU A 53 0.62 10.87 -4.24
C LEU A 53 1.39 11.23 -5.51
N PRO A 54 1.54 12.52 -5.85
CA PRO A 54 2.19 12.93 -7.10
C PRO A 54 3.63 12.43 -7.26
N ASP A 55 4.34 12.25 -6.14
CA ASP A 55 5.72 11.75 -6.09
C ASP A 55 5.82 10.24 -5.86
N HIS A 56 4.68 9.55 -5.74
CA HIS A 56 4.56 8.12 -5.42
C HIS A 56 5.14 7.69 -4.05
N GLU A 57 5.50 8.64 -3.19
CA GLU A 57 6.03 8.39 -1.85
C GLU A 57 4.95 8.63 -0.79
N PRO A 58 4.90 7.85 0.31
CA PRO A 58 3.90 8.04 1.35
C PRO A 58 4.10 9.33 2.13
N VAL A 59 3.05 9.80 2.80
CA VAL A 59 3.15 10.79 3.87
C VAL A 59 3.17 10.07 5.21
N ILE A 60 4.20 10.33 6.02
CA ILE A 60 4.39 9.77 7.36
C ILE A 60 4.80 10.89 8.31
N GLY A 61 4.13 10.97 9.47
CA GLY A 61 4.53 11.90 10.53
C GLY A 61 3.50 12.98 10.84
N PRO A 62 3.91 14.05 11.56
CA PRO A 62 2.99 15.06 12.07
C PRO A 62 2.32 15.89 10.98
N SER A 63 1.07 16.25 11.23
CA SER A 63 0.35 17.24 10.42
C SER A 63 1.03 18.60 10.50
N SER A 64 1.09 19.30 9.37
CA SER A 64 1.61 20.66 9.33
C SER A 64 0.59 21.73 9.81
N THR A 65 -0.68 21.36 9.93
CA THR A 65 -1.77 22.31 10.23
C THR A 65 -2.57 21.99 11.50
N ARG A 66 -2.43 20.75 12.03
CA ARG A 66 -3.21 20.30 13.19
C ARG A 66 -2.29 19.64 14.22
N PRO A 67 -2.04 20.30 15.37
CA PRO A 67 -1.31 19.69 16.47
C PRO A 67 -1.98 18.39 16.94
N GLY A 68 -1.19 17.37 17.24
CA GLY A 68 -1.65 16.07 17.73
C GLY A 68 -2.19 15.12 16.66
N LEU A 69 -2.31 15.57 15.39
CA LEU A 69 -2.68 14.71 14.28
C LEU A 69 -1.42 14.16 13.61
N LEU A 70 -1.37 12.84 13.42
CA LEU A 70 -0.36 12.14 12.65
C LEU A 70 -0.93 11.59 11.35
N HIS A 71 -0.10 11.55 10.32
CA HIS A 71 -0.41 11.02 9.01
C HIS A 71 0.35 9.71 8.74
N GLY A 72 -0.33 8.79 8.06
CA GLY A 72 0.26 7.57 7.49
C GLY A 72 -0.59 7.15 6.29
N PHE A 73 -0.32 7.69 5.09
CA PHE A 73 -1.13 7.42 3.90
C PHE A 73 -0.34 7.57 2.60
N GLY A 74 -0.94 7.13 1.48
CA GLY A 74 -0.36 7.30 0.15
C GLY A 74 0.73 6.27 -0.18
N PHE A 75 0.61 5.05 0.31
CA PHE A 75 1.65 4.02 0.22
C PHE A 75 1.83 3.40 -1.17
N ALA A 76 1.03 3.76 -2.16
CA ALA A 76 1.18 3.35 -3.56
C ALA A 76 1.35 1.83 -3.77
N GLY A 77 0.62 1.00 -2.99
CA GLY A 77 0.70 -0.46 -3.01
C GLY A 77 1.68 -1.08 -2.00
N ALA A 78 2.56 -0.28 -1.39
CA ALA A 78 3.56 -0.77 -0.44
C ALA A 78 3.09 -0.79 1.03
N GLY A 79 1.83 -0.44 1.31
CA GLY A 79 1.32 -0.27 2.67
C GLY A 79 1.41 -1.52 3.55
N PHE A 80 1.22 -2.70 2.99
CA PHE A 80 1.30 -3.94 3.75
C PHE A 80 2.71 -4.20 4.28
N GLN A 81 3.73 -4.08 3.44
CA GLN A 81 5.12 -4.33 3.86
C GLN A 81 5.72 -3.20 4.70
N LEU A 82 5.27 -1.95 4.49
CA LEU A 82 5.76 -0.80 5.26
C LEU A 82 5.02 -0.61 6.59
N GLY A 83 3.83 -1.19 6.73
CA GLY A 83 2.96 -1.00 7.89
C GLY A 83 3.65 -1.16 9.25
N PRO A 84 4.42 -2.22 9.51
CA PRO A 84 5.10 -2.41 10.79
C PRO A 84 6.09 -1.28 11.11
N ALA A 85 6.95 -0.90 10.17
CA ALA A 85 7.94 0.17 10.37
C ALA A 85 7.29 1.54 10.53
N VAL A 86 6.24 1.82 9.75
CA VAL A 86 5.46 3.06 9.87
C VAL A 86 4.75 3.12 11.22
N GLY A 87 4.16 2.00 11.66
CA GLY A 87 3.51 1.90 12.96
C GLY A 87 4.48 2.18 14.11
N GLU A 88 5.69 1.62 14.04
CA GLU A 88 6.76 1.89 15.01
C GLU A 88 7.13 3.37 15.02
N ALA A 89 7.41 3.96 13.85
CA ALA A 89 7.79 5.37 13.74
C ALA A 89 6.71 6.32 14.32
N LEU A 90 5.44 6.06 14.01
CA LEU A 90 4.33 6.85 14.54
C LEU A 90 4.15 6.66 16.06
N ALA A 91 4.36 5.45 16.58
CA ALA A 91 4.31 5.18 18.01
C ALA A 91 5.45 5.91 18.75
N GLU A 92 6.67 5.90 18.20
CA GLU A 92 7.80 6.66 18.76
C GLU A 92 7.50 8.16 18.84
N ILE A 93 6.91 8.74 17.79
CA ILE A 93 6.50 10.15 17.81
C ILE A 93 5.49 10.43 18.91
N VAL A 94 4.53 9.55 19.13
CA VAL A 94 3.51 9.71 20.19
C VAL A 94 4.13 9.58 21.58
N CYS A 95 5.00 8.61 21.79
CA CYS A 95 5.53 8.28 23.12
C CYS A 95 6.78 9.10 23.49
N GLU A 96 7.64 9.40 22.50
CA GLU A 96 8.97 9.97 22.70
C GLU A 96 9.10 11.38 22.07
N GLY A 97 8.12 11.80 21.28
CA GLY A 97 8.12 13.10 20.61
C GLY A 97 8.85 13.13 19.27
N ALA A 98 9.61 12.09 18.93
CA ALA A 98 10.35 11.95 17.68
C ALA A 98 10.53 10.48 17.31
N SER A 99 10.67 10.19 16.02
CA SER A 99 11.01 8.84 15.55
C SER A 99 12.54 8.70 15.41
N ARG A 100 13.03 7.49 15.66
CA ARG A 100 14.41 7.07 15.36
C ARG A 100 14.59 6.68 13.89
N GLN A 101 13.47 6.42 13.19
CA GLN A 101 13.47 6.13 11.77
C GLN A 101 13.62 7.42 10.96
N PRO A 102 14.37 7.43 9.84
CA PRO A 102 14.58 8.61 8.99
C PRO A 102 13.34 8.91 8.15
N ILE A 103 12.30 9.46 8.75
CA ILE A 103 11.00 9.73 8.10
C ILE A 103 10.84 11.18 7.61
N GLU A 104 11.85 12.02 7.73
CA GLU A 104 11.80 13.45 7.39
C GLU A 104 11.43 13.68 5.92
N ALA A 105 11.95 12.84 5.02
CA ALA A 105 11.65 12.88 3.59
C ALA A 105 10.17 12.63 3.28
N PHE A 106 9.45 11.94 4.18
CA PHE A 106 8.03 11.60 4.02
C PHE A 106 7.09 12.62 4.67
N SER A 107 7.61 13.75 5.16
CA SER A 107 6.79 14.81 5.73
C SER A 107 5.80 15.38 4.71
N ILE A 108 4.56 15.67 5.18
CA ILE A 108 3.55 16.34 4.35
C ILE A 108 3.99 17.75 3.91
N ARG A 109 4.94 18.34 4.61
CA ARG A 109 5.50 19.67 4.29
C ARG A 109 6.23 19.70 2.95
N ARG A 110 6.65 18.56 2.40
CA ARG A 110 7.30 18.51 1.08
C ARG A 110 6.40 18.95 -0.08
N PHE A 111 5.08 19.03 0.16
CA PHE A 111 4.11 19.57 -0.80
C PHE A 111 3.73 21.04 -0.54
N GLN A 112 4.31 21.65 0.48
CA GLN A 112 4.10 23.06 0.79
C GLN A 112 5.25 23.84 0.19
N ALA A 113 5.01 24.43 -0.98
CA ALA A 113 5.92 25.41 -1.60
C ALA A 113 5.71 26.80 -0.96
#